data_9e58c4d62b1fdbb57eeef6edf34cd1aa
#
_entry.id   9e58c4d62b1fdbb57eeef6edf34cd1aa
#
_cell.length_a   1.000
_cell.length_b   1.000
_cell.length_c   1.000
_cell.angle_alpha   90.00
_cell.angle_beta   90.00
_cell.angle_gamma   90.00
#
_symmetry.space_group_name_H-M   'P 1'
#
loop_
_entity.id
_entity.type
_entity.pdbx_description
1 polymer ?
#
loop_
_entity_poly.entity_id
_entity_poly.type
_entity_poly.pdbx_seq_one_letter_code
_entity_poly.pdbx_strand_id
1 'polypeptide(L)'
;MVPSATRASRALWVGAEYSNIHAGFPYQSNQHLWGIGGFADYHLSPHIAVEADARFLRFNSFYGETEDNYLAGPRYLTRYFGKFQPYAQCLAGFGAIQYPFQIGSGRYFALAPGGGASYRISHRLALRGEYEYQLWLNSPNIVGEPAHMITPYGFHVGVAYKVFR
;
A
#
# COMPACT_ATOMS: atom_id res chain seq x y z
N MET A 1 10.30 41.38 -14.89
CA MET A 1 10.49 39.96 -15.21
C MET A 1 9.47 39.18 -14.40
N VAL A 2 8.49 38.60 -15.05
CA VAL A 2 7.52 37.72 -14.39
C VAL A 2 8.22 36.37 -14.22
N PRO A 3 8.34 35.78 -12.99
CA PRO A 3 8.92 34.49 -12.84
C PRO A 3 8.02 33.49 -13.58
N SER A 4 8.62 32.72 -14.49
CA SER A 4 7.93 31.66 -15.19
C SER A 4 7.35 30.71 -14.13
N ALA A 5 6.01 30.62 -14.08
CA ALA A 5 5.33 29.65 -13.24
C ALA A 5 5.93 28.28 -13.53
N THR A 6 6.55 27.70 -12.53
CA THR A 6 7.10 26.34 -12.58
C THR A 6 5.94 25.43 -12.95
N ARG A 7 5.90 24.95 -14.20
CA ARG A 7 4.89 23.99 -14.64
C ARG A 7 4.98 22.81 -13.67
N ALA A 8 3.94 22.66 -12.85
CA ALA A 8 3.78 21.47 -12.04
C ALA A 8 3.92 20.28 -12.99
N SER A 9 4.99 19.52 -12.84
CA SER A 9 5.29 18.40 -13.73
C SER A 9 4.35 17.27 -13.37
N ARG A 10 3.14 17.30 -13.94
CA ARG A 10 2.19 16.19 -13.82
C ARG A 10 2.84 14.95 -14.42
N ALA A 11 2.93 13.90 -13.67
CA ALA A 11 3.51 12.64 -14.11
C ALA A 11 2.69 11.48 -13.58
N LEU A 12 2.49 10.48 -14.41
CA LEU A 12 1.90 9.22 -14.00
C LEU A 12 2.99 8.16 -13.94
N TRP A 13 3.08 7.51 -12.80
CA TRP A 13 3.87 6.32 -12.60
C TRP A 13 2.92 5.14 -12.38
N VAL A 14 3.24 4.00 -12.95
CA VAL A 14 2.56 2.74 -12.70
C VAL A 14 3.60 1.71 -12.30
N GLY A 15 3.21 0.76 -11.49
CA GLY A 15 4.16 -0.24 -11.03
C GLY A 15 3.53 -1.53 -10.59
N ALA A 16 4.40 -2.49 -10.35
CA ALA A 16 4.07 -3.75 -9.71
C ALA A 16 4.91 -3.89 -8.44
N GLU A 17 4.35 -4.56 -7.45
CA GLU A 17 5.02 -4.75 -6.17
C GLU A 17 4.82 -6.17 -5.62
N TYR A 18 5.78 -6.59 -4.84
CA TYR A 18 5.70 -7.72 -3.94
C TYR A 18 5.43 -7.22 -2.54
N SER A 19 4.50 -7.88 -1.86
CA SER A 19 4.06 -7.52 -0.52
C SER A 19 4.26 -8.68 0.45
N ASN A 20 4.72 -8.36 1.65
CA ASN A 20 4.80 -9.28 2.78
C ASN A 20 4.15 -8.60 3.97
N ILE A 21 2.97 -9.08 4.35
CA ILE A 21 2.13 -8.49 5.40
C ILE A 21 1.94 -9.50 6.52
N HIS A 22 2.15 -9.03 7.75
CA HIS A 22 1.73 -9.74 8.96
C HIS A 22 0.25 -9.46 9.19
N ALA A 23 -0.57 -10.49 9.12
CA ALA A 23 -2.04 -10.34 9.10
C ALA A 23 -2.66 -9.90 10.44
N GLY A 24 -1.92 -9.96 11.55
CA GLY A 24 -2.37 -9.42 12.85
C GLY A 24 -3.57 -10.13 13.49
N PHE A 25 -3.78 -11.40 13.17
CA PHE A 25 -4.91 -12.16 13.75
C PHE A 25 -4.65 -12.54 15.20
N PRO A 26 -5.67 -12.41 16.08
CA PRO A 26 -5.53 -12.77 17.49
C PRO A 26 -5.28 -14.27 17.72
N TYR A 27 -5.60 -15.13 16.74
CA TYR A 27 -5.45 -16.60 16.84
C TYR A 27 -4.12 -17.13 16.31
N GLN A 28 -3.36 -16.34 15.56
CA GLN A 28 -2.08 -16.74 15.00
C GLN A 28 -1.11 -15.56 14.99
N SER A 29 -0.29 -15.48 16.01
CA SER A 29 0.63 -14.36 16.25
C SER A 29 1.81 -14.24 15.25
N ASN A 30 1.93 -15.13 14.24
CA ASN A 30 3.10 -15.16 13.36
C ASN A 30 2.79 -15.44 11.88
N GLN A 31 1.57 -15.19 11.41
CA GLN A 31 1.24 -15.45 10.02
C GLN A 31 1.59 -14.27 9.12
N HIS A 32 2.45 -14.53 8.16
CA HIS A 32 2.81 -13.61 7.08
C HIS A 32 2.17 -14.06 5.79
N LEU A 33 1.33 -13.23 5.22
CA LEU A 33 0.79 -13.42 3.88
C LEU A 33 1.69 -12.72 2.86
N TRP A 34 1.95 -13.40 1.77
CA TRP A 34 2.73 -12.86 0.67
C TRP A 34 1.84 -12.68 -0.55
N GLY A 35 2.15 -11.67 -1.33
CA GLY A 35 1.38 -11.42 -2.52
C GLY A 35 2.05 -10.48 -3.49
N ILE A 36 1.32 -10.22 -4.54
CA ILE A 36 1.69 -9.27 -5.59
C ILE A 36 0.60 -8.23 -5.72
N GLY A 37 0.99 -7.04 -6.12
CA GLY A 37 0.08 -5.94 -6.35
C GLY A 37 0.50 -5.07 -7.51
N GLY A 38 -0.32 -4.09 -7.79
CA GLY A 38 -0.04 -3.05 -8.74
C GLY A 38 -0.49 -1.71 -8.20
N PHE A 39 0.24 -0.66 -8.53
CA PHE A 39 -0.06 0.68 -8.09
C PHE A 39 0.03 1.70 -9.22
N ALA A 40 -0.65 2.83 -9.04
CA ALA A 40 -0.58 4.00 -9.90
C ALA A 40 -0.42 5.26 -9.05
N ASP A 41 0.65 6.02 -9.31
CA ASP A 41 0.98 7.29 -8.66
C ASP A 41 0.77 8.44 -9.64
N TYR A 42 -0.17 9.32 -9.36
CA TYR A 42 -0.35 10.54 -10.11
C TYR A 42 0.21 11.74 -9.36
N HIS A 43 1.32 12.26 -9.85
CA HIS A 43 2.00 13.43 -9.27
C HIS A 43 1.25 14.71 -9.65
N LEU A 44 0.66 15.37 -8.66
CA LEU A 44 0.00 16.67 -8.79
C LEU A 44 0.99 17.82 -8.71
N SER A 45 2.04 17.65 -7.91
CA SER A 45 3.11 18.61 -7.68
C SER A 45 4.43 17.88 -7.40
N PRO A 46 5.56 18.59 -7.25
CA PRO A 46 6.83 17.98 -6.85
C PRO A 46 6.78 17.25 -5.49
N HIS A 47 5.84 17.64 -4.65
CA HIS A 47 5.71 17.11 -3.27
C HIS A 47 4.42 16.37 -2.97
N ILE A 48 3.45 16.39 -3.87
CA ILE A 48 2.14 15.77 -3.65
C ILE A 48 1.79 14.86 -4.81
N ALA A 49 1.46 13.64 -4.50
CA ALA A 49 0.88 12.68 -5.41
C ALA A 49 -0.39 12.07 -4.82
N VAL A 50 -1.18 11.44 -5.67
CA VAL A 50 -2.28 10.55 -5.29
C VAL A 50 -1.91 9.16 -5.78
N GLU A 51 -1.97 8.20 -4.88
CA GLU A 51 -1.73 6.79 -5.16
C GLU A 51 -3.04 6.02 -5.16
N ALA A 52 -3.13 5.03 -6.05
CA ALA A 52 -4.11 3.97 -6.02
C ALA A 52 -3.36 2.64 -6.10
N ASP A 53 -3.77 1.68 -5.28
CA ASP A 53 -3.07 0.43 -5.04
C ASP A 53 -4.07 -0.73 -4.99
N ALA A 54 -3.71 -1.87 -5.59
CA ALA A 54 -4.47 -3.11 -5.52
C ALA A 54 -3.50 -4.27 -5.25
N ARG A 55 -3.70 -4.98 -4.15
CA ARG A 55 -2.85 -6.08 -3.68
C ARG A 55 -3.62 -7.36 -3.52
N PHE A 56 -3.00 -8.46 -3.88
CA PHE A 56 -3.55 -9.81 -3.83
C PHE A 56 -2.60 -10.71 -3.05
N LEU A 57 -2.91 -10.93 -1.77
CA LEU A 57 -2.09 -11.72 -0.85
C LEU A 57 -2.64 -13.15 -0.82
N ARG A 58 -1.99 -14.05 -1.54
CA ARG A 58 -2.48 -15.42 -1.75
C ARG A 58 -1.45 -16.50 -1.46
N PHE A 59 -0.22 -16.11 -1.15
CA PHE A 59 0.87 -17.04 -0.89
C PHE A 59 1.17 -17.13 0.61
N ASN A 60 1.65 -18.31 1.04
CA ASN A 60 1.87 -18.65 2.43
C ASN A 60 0.59 -18.60 3.27
N SER A 61 -0.54 -18.86 2.62
CA SER A 61 -1.85 -18.90 3.27
C SER A 61 -2.00 -20.17 4.11
N PHE A 62 -2.53 -20.01 5.32
CA PHE A 62 -2.94 -21.13 6.15
C PHE A 62 -4.34 -21.59 5.73
N TYR A 63 -4.45 -22.81 5.20
CA TYR A 63 -5.74 -23.40 4.75
C TYR A 63 -6.58 -22.53 3.79
N GLY A 64 -5.91 -21.86 2.83
CA GLY A 64 -6.60 -21.11 1.76
C GLY A 64 -7.07 -19.71 2.16
N GLU A 65 -6.53 -19.15 3.22
CA GLU A 65 -6.73 -17.75 3.59
C GLU A 65 -6.20 -16.82 2.49
N THR A 66 -6.97 -15.81 2.15
CA THR A 66 -6.56 -14.79 1.18
C THR A 66 -6.95 -13.41 1.64
N GLU A 67 -6.12 -12.42 1.30
CA GLU A 67 -6.38 -11.02 1.58
C GLU A 67 -6.23 -10.21 0.29
N ASP A 68 -7.23 -9.42 -0.02
CA ASP A 68 -7.22 -8.48 -1.14
C ASP A 68 -7.39 -7.06 -0.61
N ASN A 69 -6.49 -6.16 -0.99
CA ASN A 69 -6.53 -4.75 -0.59
C ASN A 69 -6.71 -3.84 -1.80
N TYR A 70 -7.60 -2.87 -1.68
CA TYR A 70 -7.84 -1.80 -2.65
C TYR A 70 -7.81 -0.48 -1.92
N LEU A 71 -6.72 0.24 -2.05
CA LEU A 71 -6.43 1.44 -1.28
C LEU A 71 -6.16 2.62 -2.22
N ALA A 72 -6.51 3.83 -1.80
CA ALA A 72 -6.14 5.04 -2.50
C ALA A 72 -5.98 6.20 -1.51
N GLY A 73 -5.09 7.16 -1.81
CA GLY A 73 -4.90 8.30 -0.92
C GLY A 73 -3.74 9.19 -1.28
N PRO A 74 -3.54 10.24 -0.48
CA PRO A 74 -2.46 11.19 -0.68
C PRO A 74 -1.10 10.61 -0.29
N ARG A 75 -0.09 11.05 -1.03
CA ARG A 75 1.31 10.74 -0.82
C ARG A 75 2.12 12.02 -0.81
N TYR A 76 2.90 12.24 0.23
CA TYR A 76 3.81 13.35 0.35
C TYR A 76 5.23 12.93 0.00
N LEU A 77 5.80 13.56 -1.00
CA LEU A 77 7.13 13.30 -1.53
C LEU A 77 8.11 14.35 -1.01
N THR A 78 9.20 13.93 -0.40
CA THR A 78 10.26 14.86 -0.04
C THR A 78 11.08 15.24 -1.27
N ARG A 79 12.03 16.15 -1.09
CA ARG A 79 13.02 16.42 -2.14
C ARG A 79 13.93 15.20 -2.36
N TYR A 80 14.50 15.10 -3.54
CA TYR A 80 15.50 14.10 -3.85
C TYR A 80 16.81 14.31 -3.06
N PHE A 81 17.33 13.25 -2.50
CA PHE A 81 18.66 13.14 -1.93
C PHE A 81 19.50 12.26 -2.87
N GLY A 82 20.13 12.87 -3.88
CA GLY A 82 20.74 12.12 -4.97
C GLY A 82 19.69 11.37 -5.81
N LYS A 83 19.70 10.04 -5.75
CA LYS A 83 18.74 9.18 -6.44
C LYS A 83 17.57 8.74 -5.56
N PHE A 84 17.65 8.98 -4.25
CA PHE A 84 16.61 8.62 -3.27
C PHE A 84 15.59 9.74 -3.10
N GLN A 85 14.33 9.35 -3.02
CA GLN A 85 13.24 10.24 -2.67
C GLN A 85 12.38 9.58 -1.59
N PRO A 86 12.57 9.93 -0.32
CA PRO A 86 11.69 9.50 0.77
C PRO A 86 10.28 10.05 0.59
N TYR A 87 9.30 9.33 1.12
CA TYR A 87 7.91 9.75 1.12
C TYR A 87 7.15 9.20 2.32
N ALA A 88 6.03 9.82 2.62
CA ALA A 88 5.02 9.33 3.55
C ALA A 88 3.67 9.32 2.84
N GLN A 89 2.79 8.41 3.23
CA GLN A 89 1.47 8.28 2.63
C GLN A 89 0.43 7.91 3.69
N CYS A 90 -0.82 8.15 3.34
CA CYS A 90 -1.95 7.65 4.09
C CYS A 90 -3.02 7.23 3.09
N LEU A 91 -3.15 5.93 2.88
CA LEU A 91 -4.13 5.37 1.98
C LEU A 91 -5.38 4.96 2.75
N ALA A 92 -6.52 4.98 2.09
CA ALA A 92 -7.79 4.52 2.63
C ALA A 92 -8.53 3.71 1.58
N GLY A 93 -9.30 2.73 2.01
CA GLY A 93 -10.04 1.88 1.08
C GLY A 93 -10.63 0.66 1.76
N PHE A 94 -10.59 -0.46 1.07
CA PHE A 94 -11.19 -1.70 1.54
C PHE A 94 -10.18 -2.84 1.53
N GLY A 95 -10.12 -3.55 2.65
CA GLY A 95 -9.52 -4.86 2.74
C GLY A 95 -10.62 -5.93 2.69
N ALA A 96 -10.43 -6.94 1.88
CA ALA A 96 -11.28 -8.12 1.83
C ALA A 96 -10.48 -9.33 2.28
N ILE A 97 -11.01 -10.07 3.24
CA ILE A 97 -10.40 -11.31 3.72
C ILE A 97 -11.34 -12.48 3.49
N GLN A 98 -10.76 -13.59 3.07
CA GLN A 98 -11.40 -14.88 3.08
C GLN A 98 -10.75 -15.74 4.18
N TYR A 99 -11.56 -16.14 5.14
CA TYR A 99 -11.08 -16.96 6.26
C TYR A 99 -10.76 -18.40 5.83
N PRO A 100 -9.85 -19.07 6.57
CA PRO A 100 -9.52 -20.47 6.35
C PRO A 100 -10.78 -21.34 6.33
N PHE A 101 -10.75 -22.47 5.59
CA PHE A 101 -11.85 -23.44 5.47
C PHE A 101 -13.15 -22.88 4.87
N GLN A 102 -13.11 -21.71 4.20
CA GLN A 102 -14.32 -21.05 3.64
C GLN A 102 -15.41 -20.76 4.69
N ILE A 103 -15.05 -20.58 5.95
CA ILE A 103 -15.99 -20.35 7.06
C ILE A 103 -16.68 -18.99 6.93
N GLY A 104 -16.12 -18.07 6.11
CA GLY A 104 -16.70 -16.76 5.86
C GLY A 104 -15.75 -15.83 5.08
N SER A 105 -16.29 -14.71 4.65
CA SER A 105 -15.53 -13.62 4.06
C SER A 105 -15.97 -12.30 4.67
N GLY A 106 -15.04 -11.36 4.82
CA GLY A 106 -15.33 -10.04 5.36
C GLY A 106 -14.73 -8.96 4.47
N ARG A 107 -15.39 -7.80 4.40
CA ARG A 107 -14.86 -6.58 3.82
C ARG A 107 -14.83 -5.51 4.89
N TYR A 108 -13.69 -4.87 5.05
CA TYR A 108 -13.48 -3.87 6.09
C TYR A 108 -12.92 -2.61 5.48
N PHE A 109 -13.33 -1.48 6.03
CA PHE A 109 -12.68 -0.22 5.70
C PHE A 109 -11.29 -0.21 6.34
N ALA A 110 -10.28 0.02 5.52
CA ALA A 110 -8.88 0.06 5.92
C ALA A 110 -8.34 1.49 5.79
N LEU A 111 -7.61 1.92 6.81
CA LEU A 111 -6.79 3.12 6.79
C LEU A 111 -5.34 2.66 6.91
N ALA A 112 -4.49 3.07 5.98
CA ALA A 112 -3.15 2.55 5.81
C ALA A 112 -2.10 3.68 5.80
N PRO A 113 -1.71 4.21 6.97
CA PRO A 113 -0.54 5.06 7.07
C PRO A 113 0.74 4.26 6.77
N GLY A 114 1.63 4.87 6.01
CA GLY A 114 2.87 4.23 5.60
C GLY A 114 3.92 5.24 5.14
N GLY A 115 5.07 4.71 4.78
CA GLY A 115 6.14 5.51 4.24
C GLY A 115 7.27 4.65 3.69
N GLY A 116 8.08 5.26 2.87
CA GLY A 116 9.15 4.54 2.21
C GLY A 116 10.10 5.45 1.44
N ALA A 117 10.79 4.85 0.49
CA ALA A 117 11.66 5.59 -0.42
C ALA A 117 11.63 5.00 -1.82
N SER A 118 11.71 5.89 -2.80
CA SER A 118 11.91 5.54 -4.20
C SER A 118 13.37 5.76 -4.58
N TYR A 119 14.00 4.79 -5.25
CA TYR A 119 15.33 4.90 -5.80
C TYR A 119 15.27 4.98 -7.32
N ARG A 120 15.67 6.11 -7.89
CA ARG A 120 15.66 6.33 -9.33
C ARG A 120 16.80 5.59 -10.02
N ILE A 121 16.44 4.57 -10.82
CA ILE A 121 17.39 3.84 -11.66
C ILE A 121 17.65 4.64 -12.95
N SER A 122 16.57 5.11 -13.60
CA SER A 122 16.62 5.90 -14.84
C SER A 122 15.58 7.01 -14.83
N HIS A 123 15.46 7.76 -15.95
CA HIS A 123 14.42 8.79 -16.10
C HIS A 123 12.98 8.24 -16.07
N ARG A 124 12.82 6.94 -16.33
CA ARG A 124 11.51 6.28 -16.41
C ARG A 124 11.34 5.11 -15.46
N LEU A 125 12.39 4.70 -14.76
CA LEU A 125 12.37 3.52 -13.92
C LEU A 125 12.85 3.85 -12.51
N ALA A 126 12.11 3.42 -11.50
CA ALA A 126 12.48 3.53 -10.10
C ALA A 126 12.15 2.23 -9.35
N LEU A 127 12.98 1.90 -8.37
CA LEU A 127 12.66 0.94 -7.32
C LEU A 127 11.93 1.65 -6.20
N ARG A 128 11.06 0.94 -5.53
CA ARG A 128 10.29 1.43 -4.39
C ARG A 128 10.38 0.43 -3.25
N GLY A 129 10.62 0.93 -2.05
CA GLY A 129 10.54 0.16 -0.80
C GLY A 129 9.70 0.93 0.20
N GLU A 130 8.77 0.25 0.86
CA GLU A 130 7.76 0.86 1.70
C GLU A 130 7.44 -0.02 2.89
N TYR A 131 7.11 0.61 4.01
CA TYR A 131 6.50 -0.03 5.17
C TYR A 131 5.14 0.61 5.44
N GLU A 132 4.14 -0.22 5.67
CA GLU A 132 2.76 0.18 5.88
C GLU A 132 2.19 -0.48 7.14
N TYR A 133 1.36 0.27 7.84
CA TYR A 133 0.56 -0.19 8.97
C TYR A 133 -0.91 0.06 8.64
N GLN A 134 -1.73 -0.97 8.71
CA GLN A 134 -3.16 -0.86 8.40
C GLN A 134 -4.02 -0.90 9.67
N LEU A 135 -5.08 -0.11 9.66
CA LEU A 135 -6.13 -0.10 10.67
C LEU A 135 -7.44 -0.51 10.00
N TRP A 136 -7.91 -1.71 10.29
CA TRP A 136 -9.15 -2.21 9.73
C TRP A 136 -10.31 -1.92 10.67
N LEU A 137 -11.12 -0.94 10.29
CA LEU A 137 -12.26 -0.47 11.07
C LEU A 137 -13.46 -1.41 10.86
N ASN A 138 -14.25 -1.61 11.92
CA ASN A 138 -15.44 -2.48 11.91
C ASN A 138 -15.16 -3.96 11.61
N SER A 139 -14.01 -4.48 12.03
CA SER A 139 -13.80 -5.93 11.99
C SER A 139 -14.86 -6.63 12.88
N PRO A 140 -15.37 -7.82 12.48
CA PRO A 140 -16.48 -8.44 13.17
C PRO A 140 -16.09 -8.85 14.58
N ASN A 141 -17.02 -8.61 15.51
CA ASN A 141 -16.98 -9.25 16.79
C ASN A 141 -17.24 -10.76 16.56
N ILE A 142 -16.26 -11.59 16.83
CA ILE A 142 -16.53 -12.99 17.05
C ILE A 142 -17.35 -13.06 18.33
N VAL A 143 -18.50 -13.70 18.25
CA VAL A 143 -19.46 -13.80 19.38
C VAL A 143 -18.73 -14.24 20.63
N GLY A 144 -18.62 -13.33 21.63
CA GLY A 144 -17.98 -13.63 22.92
C GLY A 144 -16.61 -12.96 23.17
N GLU A 145 -16.01 -12.32 22.17
CA GLU A 145 -14.75 -11.59 22.34
C GLU A 145 -14.96 -10.06 22.15
N PRO A 146 -14.23 -9.21 22.88
CA PRO A 146 -14.29 -7.77 22.63
C PRO A 146 -13.81 -7.46 21.19
N ALA A 147 -14.41 -6.46 20.57
CA ALA A 147 -14.05 -6.03 19.22
C ALA A 147 -12.55 -5.73 19.14
N HIS A 148 -11.79 -6.60 18.50
CA HIS A 148 -10.39 -6.38 18.24
C HIS A 148 -10.25 -5.79 16.83
N MET A 149 -9.65 -4.61 16.76
CA MET A 149 -9.25 -4.00 15.49
C MET A 149 -8.14 -4.86 14.88
N ILE A 150 -8.35 -5.36 13.68
CA ILE A 150 -7.29 -6.04 12.93
C ILE A 150 -6.30 -4.98 12.45
N THR A 151 -5.03 -5.21 12.70
CA THR A 151 -3.97 -4.25 12.38
C THR A 151 -2.85 -4.93 11.56
N PRO A 152 -3.10 -5.22 10.28
CA PRO A 152 -2.06 -5.74 9.41
C PRO A 152 -0.92 -4.74 9.25
N TYR A 153 0.30 -5.23 9.14
CA TYR A 153 1.45 -4.40 8.86
C TYR A 153 2.49 -5.18 8.05
N GLY A 154 3.27 -4.47 7.25
CA GLY A 154 4.26 -5.15 6.44
C GLY A 154 5.09 -4.24 5.58
N PHE A 155 5.85 -4.86 4.71
CA PHE A 155 6.67 -4.13 3.75
C PHE A 155 6.32 -4.53 2.32
N HIS A 156 6.54 -3.57 1.42
CA HIS A 156 6.31 -3.71 0.00
C HIS A 156 7.58 -3.34 -0.75
N VAL A 157 7.91 -4.08 -1.78
CA VAL A 157 9.03 -3.77 -2.69
C VAL A 157 8.51 -3.84 -4.11
N GLY A 158 8.71 -2.77 -4.86
CA GLY A 158 8.14 -2.65 -6.19
C GLY A 158 9.04 -1.96 -7.20
N VAL A 159 8.60 -2.02 -8.44
CA VAL A 159 9.20 -1.32 -9.57
C VAL A 159 8.16 -0.39 -10.17
N ALA A 160 8.52 0.87 -10.32
CA ALA A 160 7.68 1.91 -10.90
C ALA A 160 8.21 2.33 -12.27
N TYR A 161 7.30 2.48 -13.23
CA TYR A 161 7.58 3.00 -14.56
C TYR A 161 6.80 4.29 -14.83
N LYS A 162 7.51 5.32 -15.29
CA LYS A 162 6.90 6.60 -15.67
C LYS A 162 6.26 6.48 -17.05
N VAL A 163 4.93 6.62 -17.11
CA VAL A 163 4.15 6.54 -18.35
C VAL A 163 4.25 7.85 -19.14
N PHE A 164 3.99 8.99 -18.46
CA PHE A 164 4.07 10.33 -19.10
C PHE A 164 4.48 11.40 -18.11
N ARG A 165 4.81 12.57 -18.69
CA ARG A 165 5.23 13.77 -17.95
C ARG A 165 4.32 14.93 -18.34
#